data_2bb99592766b8c0f7a3e440c8f503be8
#
_entry.id   2bb99592766b8c0f7a3e440c8f503be8
#
_cell.length_a   1.000
_cell.length_b   1.000
_cell.length_c   1.000
_cell.angle_alpha   90.00
_cell.angle_beta   90.00
_cell.angle_gamma   90.00
#
_symmetry.space_group_name_H-M   'P 1'
#
loop_
_entity.id
_entity.type
_entity.pdbx_description
1 polymer ?
#
loop_
_entity_poly.entity_id
_entity_poly.type
_entity_poly.pdbx_seq_one_letter_code
_entity_poly.pdbx_strand_id
1 'polypeptide(L)'
;MALALVAAARLLVPRLLPPEDEIGAPAGELAGLTLPDFRQVADWLNGDRSFADSLQGHPTVVALWSDTEPECLRALPVLESWHQAYARYGARIVGVHEPDFVFATNASVPARVAQRLGLTFPIALDATAAIRPLLGVPSDGPRLVLADPAGTIVAAASGRGQLAGIEQGLRRLLKQLHPELDFPSDPGLAHAPSPAPTAKAPGARVVPLGVTLVREGPLAGATPGRAQPFTAQFRFQVEGRAYVPYPVGLWTPGGEGITAARGGAENFIALRYDAGALWAVLSPRQGETVRVWVLRDDHWLSADALGADARLDGQGASYVEVSEPRLYAVCREQAGEHVVKLSPEAPGLTVHVLIVEPADARAPRDP
;
A
#
# COMPACT_ATOMS: atom_id res chain seq x y z
N MET A 1 45.72 12.08 11.78
CA MET A 1 46.12 11.53 10.47
C MET A 1 45.09 10.58 9.84
N ALA A 2 43.88 10.40 10.37
CA ALA A 2 42.87 9.52 9.83
C ALA A 2 41.78 10.18 8.95
N LEU A 3 41.71 11.52 8.93
CA LEU A 3 40.71 12.25 8.10
C LEU A 3 41.15 12.50 6.63
N ALA A 4 42.41 12.31 6.32
CA ALA A 4 42.93 12.60 4.96
C ALA A 4 42.80 11.41 3.98
N LEU A 5 42.57 10.19 4.46
CA LEU A 5 42.45 8.99 3.61
C LEU A 5 41.04 8.75 3.03
N VAL A 6 40.01 9.31 3.66
CA VAL A 6 38.62 9.17 3.19
C VAL A 6 38.30 10.10 2.03
N ALA A 7 39.02 11.23 1.93
CA ALA A 7 38.86 12.20 0.84
C ALA A 7 39.51 11.75 -0.49
N ALA A 8 40.52 10.87 -0.43
CA ALA A 8 41.26 10.43 -1.62
C ALA A 8 40.55 9.28 -2.39
N ALA A 9 39.68 8.51 -1.74
CA ALA A 9 38.95 7.42 -2.38
C ALA A 9 37.76 7.92 -3.25
N ARG A 10 37.32 9.15 -3.07
CA ARG A 10 36.25 9.77 -3.89
C ARG A 10 36.69 10.29 -5.27
N LEU A 11 37.98 10.31 -5.56
CA LEU A 11 38.54 10.93 -6.79
C LEU A 11 38.85 9.94 -7.91
N LEU A 12 38.60 8.61 -7.73
CA LEU A 12 39.04 7.59 -8.70
C LEU A 12 37.91 6.69 -9.23
N VAL A 13 36.65 6.95 -8.92
CA VAL A 13 35.53 6.32 -9.62
C VAL A 13 35.10 7.29 -10.73
N PRO A 14 35.31 6.95 -12.02
CA PRO A 14 34.74 7.75 -13.08
C PRO A 14 33.24 7.84 -12.85
N ARG A 15 32.64 9.02 -13.01
CA ARG A 15 31.20 9.24 -13.02
C ARG A 15 30.58 8.30 -14.07
N LEU A 16 30.16 7.11 -13.65
CA LEU A 16 29.43 6.13 -14.47
C LEU A 16 27.95 6.48 -14.61
N LEU A 17 27.53 7.62 -14.04
CA LEU A 17 26.15 8.05 -14.09
C LEU A 17 25.89 8.79 -15.41
N PRO A 18 24.89 8.33 -16.21
CA PRO A 18 24.33 9.14 -17.29
C PRO A 18 23.74 10.43 -16.70
N PRO A 19 23.61 11.51 -17.48
CA PRO A 19 22.91 12.71 -17.04
C PRO A 19 21.51 12.37 -16.53
N GLU A 20 21.02 13.08 -15.52
CA GLU A 20 19.75 12.81 -14.82
C GLU A 20 18.55 12.69 -15.77
N ASP A 21 18.58 13.39 -16.90
CA ASP A 21 17.54 13.41 -17.94
C ASP A 21 17.40 12.06 -18.67
N GLU A 22 18.40 11.17 -18.58
CA GLU A 22 18.39 9.85 -19.21
C GLU A 22 17.85 8.75 -18.28
N ILE A 23 17.68 9.02 -17.00
CA ILE A 23 17.09 8.08 -16.04
C ILE A 23 15.62 8.42 -15.92
N GLY A 24 14.75 7.55 -16.40
CA GLY A 24 13.32 7.79 -16.62
C GLY A 24 12.48 8.23 -15.40
N ALA A 25 13.06 8.38 -14.20
CA ALA A 25 12.44 8.95 -13.00
C ALA A 25 13.52 9.69 -12.19
N PRO A 26 13.59 11.03 -12.21
CA PRO A 26 14.59 11.79 -11.47
C PRO A 26 14.42 11.59 -9.95
N ALA A 27 15.52 11.51 -9.23
CA ALA A 27 15.53 11.29 -7.79
C ALA A 27 15.06 12.52 -6.97
N GLY A 28 14.93 13.69 -7.59
CA GLY A 28 14.55 14.92 -6.91
C GLY A 28 15.50 15.23 -5.74
N GLU A 29 14.95 15.50 -4.56
CA GLU A 29 15.72 15.82 -3.35
C GLU A 29 16.62 14.66 -2.84
N LEU A 30 16.38 13.43 -3.29
CA LEU A 30 17.17 12.26 -2.91
C LEU A 30 18.39 12.03 -3.80
N ALA A 31 18.50 12.74 -4.93
CA ALA A 31 19.61 12.59 -5.87
C ALA A 31 20.96 12.76 -5.20
N GLY A 32 21.86 11.80 -5.38
CA GLY A 32 23.20 11.83 -4.81
C GLY A 32 23.30 11.49 -3.33
N LEU A 33 22.19 11.27 -2.62
CA LEU A 33 22.21 10.72 -1.27
C LEU A 33 22.62 9.25 -1.31
N THR A 34 23.14 8.76 -0.19
CA THR A 34 23.46 7.34 -0.03
C THR A 34 22.28 6.59 0.58
N LEU A 35 22.06 5.34 0.15
CA LEU A 35 21.09 4.44 0.80
C LEU A 35 21.32 4.38 2.31
N PRO A 36 20.25 4.30 3.11
CA PRO A 36 20.38 4.12 4.55
C PRO A 36 21.05 2.77 4.90
N ASP A 37 21.61 2.71 6.09
CA ASP A 37 22.18 1.48 6.60
C ASP A 37 21.09 0.50 7.06
N PHE A 38 20.80 -0.50 6.24
CA PHE A 38 19.79 -1.53 6.53
C PHE A 38 20.18 -2.48 7.68
N ARG A 39 21.44 -2.48 8.14
CA ARG A 39 21.86 -3.28 9.30
C ARG A 39 21.18 -2.84 10.59
N GLN A 40 20.63 -1.65 10.65
CA GLN A 40 19.82 -1.17 11.77
C GLN A 40 18.44 -1.84 11.88
N VAL A 41 17.94 -2.46 10.78
CA VAL A 41 16.68 -3.21 10.81
C VAL A 41 16.92 -4.58 11.42
N ALA A 42 16.15 -4.89 12.48
CA ALA A 42 16.34 -6.12 13.26
C ALA A 42 15.77 -7.35 12.56
N ASP A 43 14.57 -7.22 11.99
CA ASP A 43 13.79 -8.35 11.50
C ASP A 43 13.61 -8.29 9.98
N TRP A 44 13.68 -9.48 9.35
CA TRP A 44 13.60 -9.64 7.90
C TRP A 44 12.71 -10.83 7.53
N LEU A 45 12.07 -10.73 6.36
CA LEU A 45 11.45 -11.86 5.66
C LEU A 45 12.28 -12.18 4.41
N ASN A 46 12.35 -13.45 4.03
CA ASN A 46 13.08 -13.96 2.85
C ASN A 46 14.57 -13.59 2.85
N GLY A 47 15.14 -13.26 3.99
CA GLY A 47 16.52 -12.86 4.16
C GLY A 47 16.84 -12.63 5.62
N ASP A 48 18.02 -12.11 5.87
CA ASP A 48 18.48 -11.74 7.19
C ASP A 48 19.33 -10.46 7.13
N ARG A 49 19.83 -10.03 8.28
CA ARG A 49 20.66 -8.81 8.38
C ARG A 49 21.91 -8.84 7.49
N SER A 50 22.46 -10.03 7.17
CA SER A 50 23.63 -10.15 6.30
C SER A 50 23.33 -9.74 4.85
N PHE A 51 22.06 -9.77 4.45
CA PHE A 51 21.65 -9.28 3.14
C PHE A 51 21.97 -7.79 2.96
N ALA A 52 21.93 -6.98 4.02
CA ALA A 52 22.31 -5.56 3.96
C ALA A 52 23.75 -5.36 3.47
N ASP A 53 24.67 -6.27 3.82
CA ASP A 53 26.05 -6.21 3.34
C ASP A 53 26.17 -6.54 1.86
N SER A 54 25.24 -7.33 1.32
CA SER A 54 25.19 -7.72 -0.10
C SER A 54 24.69 -6.61 -1.04
N LEU A 55 24.22 -5.49 -0.53
CA LEU A 55 23.74 -4.36 -1.35
C LEU A 55 24.90 -3.60 -1.98
N GLN A 56 26.04 -3.53 -1.30
CA GLN A 56 27.22 -2.85 -1.81
C GLN A 56 27.79 -3.56 -3.05
N GLY A 57 28.11 -2.80 -4.08
CA GLY A 57 28.60 -3.31 -5.34
C GLY A 57 27.50 -3.74 -6.33
N HIS A 58 26.23 -3.55 -5.96
CA HIS A 58 25.08 -4.00 -6.76
C HIS A 58 24.08 -2.86 -7.00
N PRO A 59 23.55 -2.71 -8.23
CA PRO A 59 22.38 -1.84 -8.44
C PRO A 59 21.23 -2.32 -7.59
N THR A 60 20.62 -1.41 -6.82
CA THR A 60 19.63 -1.76 -5.82
C THR A 60 18.34 -0.98 -6.00
N VAL A 61 17.21 -1.67 -6.09
CA VAL A 61 15.87 -1.08 -5.97
C VAL A 61 15.38 -1.30 -4.56
N VAL A 62 15.06 -0.21 -3.86
CA VAL A 62 14.41 -0.24 -2.54
C VAL A 62 12.96 0.17 -2.74
N ALA A 63 12.03 -0.63 -2.23
CA ALA A 63 10.61 -0.37 -2.27
C ALA A 63 10.04 -0.25 -0.85
N LEU A 64 9.68 0.97 -0.43
CA LEU A 64 8.93 1.19 0.79
C LEU A 64 7.45 0.91 0.49
N TRP A 65 6.81 0.09 1.32
CA TRP A 65 5.44 -0.34 1.10
C TRP A 65 4.70 -0.63 2.40
N SER A 66 3.38 -0.48 2.36
CA SER A 66 2.47 -0.86 3.43
C SER A 66 1.53 -1.98 2.98
N ASP A 67 1.16 -2.87 3.89
CA ASP A 67 0.19 -3.94 3.71
C ASP A 67 -1.27 -3.43 3.67
N THR A 68 -1.47 -2.16 3.98
CA THR A 68 -2.79 -1.51 4.03
C THR A 68 -3.06 -0.55 2.86
N GLU A 69 -2.15 -0.44 1.91
CA GLU A 69 -2.29 0.39 0.72
C GLU A 69 -2.50 -0.45 -0.55
N PRO A 70 -3.62 -0.28 -1.29
CA PRO A 70 -3.91 -1.06 -2.50
C PRO A 70 -2.82 -0.93 -3.57
N GLU A 71 -2.28 0.27 -3.80
CA GLU A 71 -1.23 0.51 -4.79
C GLU A 71 0.08 -0.21 -4.44
N CYS A 72 0.42 -0.29 -3.14
CA CYS A 72 1.56 -1.08 -2.69
C CYS A 72 1.37 -2.56 -3.03
N LEU A 73 0.21 -3.13 -2.65
CA LEU A 73 -0.05 -4.55 -2.89
C LEU A 73 -0.06 -4.92 -4.38
N ARG A 74 -0.47 -4.00 -5.26
CA ARG A 74 -0.42 -4.20 -6.71
C ARG A 74 0.99 -4.08 -7.31
N ALA A 75 1.88 -3.32 -6.67
CA ALA A 75 3.25 -3.16 -7.14
C ALA A 75 4.17 -4.35 -6.77
N LEU A 76 3.90 -5.01 -5.63
CA LEU A 76 4.75 -6.09 -5.11
C LEU A 76 4.97 -7.25 -6.11
N PRO A 77 3.96 -7.77 -6.84
CA PRO A 77 4.18 -8.82 -7.84
C PRO A 77 5.08 -8.36 -9.00
N VAL A 78 5.07 -7.07 -9.35
CA VAL A 78 5.96 -6.52 -10.38
C VAL A 78 7.41 -6.52 -9.86
N LEU A 79 7.62 -6.11 -8.61
CA LEU A 79 8.94 -6.15 -7.98
C LEU A 79 9.46 -7.58 -7.84
N GLU A 80 8.59 -8.56 -7.56
CA GLU A 80 8.95 -9.97 -7.57
C GLU A 80 9.42 -10.43 -8.96
N SER A 81 8.72 -10.02 -10.01
CA SER A 81 9.13 -10.34 -11.38
C SER A 81 10.52 -9.77 -11.74
N TRP A 82 10.82 -8.54 -11.25
CA TRP A 82 12.16 -7.95 -11.40
C TRP A 82 13.21 -8.72 -10.60
N HIS A 83 12.88 -9.12 -9.38
CA HIS A 83 13.77 -9.94 -8.57
C HIS A 83 14.15 -11.23 -9.31
N GLN A 84 13.16 -11.97 -9.81
CA GLN A 84 13.38 -13.21 -10.56
C GLN A 84 14.17 -12.99 -11.86
N ALA A 85 13.87 -11.89 -12.58
CA ALA A 85 14.51 -11.62 -13.87
C ALA A 85 15.95 -11.11 -13.74
N TYR A 86 16.21 -10.23 -12.76
CA TYR A 86 17.45 -9.43 -12.72
C TYR A 86 18.44 -9.83 -11.61
N ALA A 87 18.03 -10.61 -10.59
CA ALA A 87 18.93 -10.99 -9.50
C ALA A 87 20.17 -11.76 -9.97
N ARG A 88 20.01 -12.64 -10.97
CA ARG A 88 21.11 -13.39 -11.60
C ARG A 88 22.13 -12.50 -12.31
N TYR A 89 21.77 -11.27 -12.64
CA TYR A 89 22.64 -10.27 -13.25
C TYR A 89 23.22 -9.28 -12.25
N GLY A 90 23.02 -9.55 -10.95
CA GLY A 90 23.56 -8.75 -9.86
C GLY A 90 22.64 -7.66 -9.35
N ALA A 91 21.41 -7.50 -9.85
CA ALA A 91 20.46 -6.58 -9.25
C ALA A 91 20.05 -7.03 -7.83
N ARG A 92 19.75 -6.06 -6.97
CA ARG A 92 19.14 -6.30 -5.67
C ARG A 92 17.78 -5.61 -5.62
N ILE A 93 16.75 -6.35 -5.22
CA ILE A 93 15.42 -5.83 -4.92
C ILE A 93 15.20 -6.01 -3.42
N VAL A 94 14.84 -4.93 -2.72
CA VAL A 94 14.61 -4.91 -1.28
C VAL A 94 13.27 -4.28 -1.01
N GLY A 95 12.38 -5.00 -0.32
CA GLY A 95 11.19 -4.41 0.28
C GLY A 95 11.53 -3.80 1.63
N VAL A 96 10.92 -2.67 1.96
CA VAL A 96 10.89 -2.12 3.32
C VAL A 96 9.43 -2.04 3.71
N HIS A 97 9.00 -2.91 4.61
CA HIS A 97 7.63 -2.88 5.12
C HIS A 97 7.51 -1.86 6.23
N GLU A 98 6.58 -0.94 6.06
CA GLU A 98 6.25 0.11 7.02
C GLU A 98 4.83 -0.12 7.55
N PRO A 99 4.65 -0.37 8.86
CA PRO A 99 3.33 -0.56 9.44
C PRO A 99 2.58 0.77 9.57
N ASP A 100 1.40 0.88 8.96
CA ASP A 100 0.51 2.04 9.16
C ASP A 100 -0.33 1.91 10.44
N PHE A 101 -0.48 0.70 10.96
CA PHE A 101 -1.28 0.39 12.14
C PHE A 101 -0.51 -0.48 13.12
N VAL A 102 -0.85 -0.39 14.41
CA VAL A 102 -0.19 -1.18 15.47
C VAL A 102 -0.25 -2.68 15.18
N PHE A 103 -1.35 -3.21 14.62
CA PHE A 103 -1.42 -4.63 14.30
C PHE A 103 -0.37 -5.06 13.25
N ALA A 104 -0.01 -4.16 12.34
CA ALA A 104 0.96 -4.42 11.27
C ALA A 104 2.43 -4.42 11.77
N THR A 105 2.71 -4.00 13.00
CA THR A 105 4.02 -4.15 13.63
C THR A 105 4.35 -5.61 13.94
N ASN A 106 3.34 -6.49 13.96
CA ASN A 106 3.53 -7.93 14.10
C ASN A 106 4.04 -8.52 12.78
N ALA A 107 5.25 -9.07 12.79
CA ALA A 107 5.90 -9.66 11.62
C ALA A 107 5.05 -10.71 10.86
N SER A 108 4.09 -11.35 11.54
CA SER A 108 3.19 -12.31 10.90
C SER A 108 2.24 -11.65 9.87
N VAL A 109 1.98 -10.35 9.97
CA VAL A 109 1.09 -9.63 9.04
C VAL A 109 1.76 -9.49 7.67
N PRO A 110 2.92 -8.81 7.54
CA PRO A 110 3.60 -8.74 6.25
C PRO A 110 4.07 -10.12 5.75
N ALA A 111 4.36 -11.08 6.62
CA ALA A 111 4.70 -12.45 6.22
C ALA A 111 3.53 -13.13 5.48
N ARG A 112 2.29 -12.97 5.94
CA ARG A 112 1.11 -13.49 5.22
C ARG A 112 0.89 -12.80 3.87
N VAL A 113 1.16 -11.49 3.78
CA VAL A 113 1.13 -10.78 2.49
C VAL A 113 2.19 -11.34 1.55
N ALA A 114 3.43 -11.49 2.01
CA ALA A 114 4.52 -12.06 1.23
C ALA A 114 4.18 -13.48 0.72
N GLN A 115 3.65 -14.33 1.59
CA GLN A 115 3.23 -15.69 1.23
C GLN A 115 2.09 -15.68 0.20
N ARG A 116 1.05 -14.87 0.40
CA ARG A 116 -0.11 -14.78 -0.50
C ARG A 116 0.27 -14.28 -1.89
N LEU A 117 1.22 -13.36 -1.98
CA LEU A 117 1.71 -12.80 -3.24
C LEU A 117 2.91 -13.55 -3.83
N GLY A 118 3.41 -14.59 -3.14
CA GLY A 118 4.55 -15.39 -3.59
C GLY A 118 5.86 -14.60 -3.63
N LEU A 119 6.04 -13.61 -2.74
CA LEU A 119 7.25 -12.78 -2.72
C LEU A 119 8.44 -13.56 -2.19
N THR A 120 9.57 -13.49 -2.91
CA THR A 120 10.82 -14.16 -2.54
C THR A 120 11.98 -13.19 -2.32
N PHE A 121 11.85 -11.93 -2.76
CA PHE A 121 12.87 -10.92 -2.48
C PHE A 121 12.92 -10.58 -0.97
N PRO A 122 14.09 -10.19 -0.44
CA PRO A 122 14.25 -9.81 0.97
C PRO A 122 13.42 -8.59 1.35
N ILE A 123 12.78 -8.67 2.53
CA ILE A 123 11.94 -7.61 3.06
C ILE A 123 12.41 -7.25 4.47
N ALA A 124 12.89 -6.02 4.64
CA ALA A 124 13.20 -5.43 5.93
C ALA A 124 11.90 -5.03 6.64
N LEU A 125 11.71 -5.40 7.90
CA LEU A 125 10.55 -5.02 8.71
C LEU A 125 10.89 -3.78 9.53
N ASP A 126 10.52 -2.60 9.02
CA ASP A 126 10.84 -1.31 9.64
C ASP A 126 9.76 -0.86 10.64
N ALA A 127 9.50 -1.71 11.65
CA ALA A 127 8.49 -1.46 12.68
C ALA A 127 8.73 -0.16 13.48
N THR A 128 9.94 0.37 13.45
CA THR A 128 10.32 1.61 14.15
C THR A 128 10.36 2.84 13.24
N ALA A 129 10.06 2.67 11.97
CA ALA A 129 10.17 3.71 10.95
C ALA A 129 11.57 4.36 10.88
N ALA A 130 12.63 3.56 11.04
CA ALA A 130 14.01 4.04 10.99
C ALA A 130 14.48 4.37 9.58
N ILE A 131 13.94 3.69 8.57
CA ILE A 131 14.32 3.84 7.14
C ILE A 131 13.50 4.91 6.45
N ARG A 132 12.20 4.97 6.70
CA ARG A 132 11.26 5.88 6.03
C ARG A 132 11.69 7.34 5.98
N PRO A 133 12.11 7.99 7.10
CA PRO A 133 12.50 9.40 7.08
C PRO A 133 13.72 9.69 6.20
N LEU A 134 14.55 8.67 5.98
CA LEU A 134 15.80 8.79 5.22
C LEU A 134 15.59 8.70 3.70
N LEU A 135 14.48 8.08 3.27
CA LEU A 135 14.15 7.90 1.86
C LEU A 135 13.02 8.82 1.38
N GLY A 136 12.59 9.75 2.24
CA GLY A 136 11.49 10.66 1.95
C GLY A 136 10.13 9.96 1.93
N VAL A 137 9.09 10.70 2.29
CA VAL A 137 7.75 10.16 2.44
C VAL A 137 6.88 10.65 1.29
N PRO A 138 6.41 9.80 0.42
CA PRO A 138 5.24 10.10 -0.37
C PRO A 138 4.01 9.46 0.23
N SER A 139 2.89 10.06 -0.07
CA SER A 139 1.60 9.75 0.52
C SER A 139 0.77 8.73 -0.26
N ASP A 140 1.15 8.37 -1.48
CA ASP A 140 0.26 7.65 -2.38
C ASP A 140 0.97 6.45 -3.05
N GLY A 141 0.91 5.29 -2.41
CA GLY A 141 1.46 4.04 -2.95
C GLY A 141 2.95 3.83 -2.64
N PRO A 142 3.61 2.83 -3.23
CA PRO A 142 4.98 2.47 -2.90
C PRO A 142 5.96 3.58 -3.27
N ARG A 143 6.91 3.82 -2.38
CA ARG A 143 8.09 4.63 -2.70
C ARG A 143 9.17 3.73 -3.23
N LEU A 144 9.64 4.02 -4.42
CA LEU A 144 10.72 3.30 -5.07
C LEU A 144 11.95 4.19 -5.14
N VAL A 145 13.09 3.62 -4.80
CA VAL A 145 14.40 4.27 -4.89
C VAL A 145 15.33 3.33 -5.63
N LEU A 146 16.02 3.85 -6.64
CA LEU A 146 17.08 3.14 -7.36
C LEU A 146 18.44 3.71 -6.96
N ALA A 147 19.33 2.84 -6.52
CA ALA A 147 20.72 3.19 -6.23
C ALA A 147 21.68 2.46 -7.14
N ASP A 148 22.80 3.11 -7.43
CA ASP A 148 23.92 2.55 -8.16
C ASP A 148 24.74 1.56 -7.28
N PRO A 149 25.75 0.87 -7.84
CA PRO A 149 26.59 -0.05 -7.07
C PRO A 149 27.38 0.59 -5.91
N ALA A 150 27.57 1.90 -5.92
CA ALA A 150 28.18 2.62 -4.80
C ALA A 150 27.18 2.94 -3.68
N GLY A 151 25.89 2.58 -3.88
CA GLY A 151 24.80 2.90 -2.95
C GLY A 151 24.28 4.33 -3.09
N THR A 152 24.66 5.05 -4.15
CA THR A 152 24.18 6.42 -4.41
C THR A 152 22.82 6.37 -5.08
N ILE A 153 21.85 7.12 -4.58
CA ILE A 153 20.51 7.22 -5.15
C ILE A 153 20.56 8.00 -6.47
N VAL A 154 20.09 7.35 -7.53
CA VAL A 154 20.10 7.87 -8.91
C VAL A 154 18.70 8.11 -9.45
N ALA A 155 17.68 7.45 -8.90
CA ALA A 155 16.29 7.69 -9.23
C ALA A 155 15.39 7.43 -8.02
N ALA A 156 14.27 8.14 -7.96
CA ALA A 156 13.22 7.88 -6.99
C ALA A 156 11.86 8.14 -7.64
N ALA A 157 10.86 7.37 -7.22
CA ALA A 157 9.53 7.43 -7.77
C ALA A 157 8.49 7.11 -6.70
N SER A 158 7.27 7.56 -6.89
CA SER A 158 6.13 7.27 -6.02
C SER A 158 4.96 6.79 -6.84
N GLY A 159 4.29 5.76 -6.32
CA GLY A 159 3.14 5.16 -6.97
C GLY A 159 3.50 4.21 -8.12
N ARG A 160 2.56 3.34 -8.43
CA ARG A 160 2.72 2.25 -9.42
C ARG A 160 2.98 2.75 -10.85
N GLY A 161 2.45 3.91 -11.22
CA GLY A 161 2.62 4.47 -12.56
C GLY A 161 4.06 4.81 -12.93
N GLN A 162 4.97 4.82 -11.96
CA GLN A 162 6.40 5.14 -12.16
C GLN A 162 7.31 3.91 -12.20
N LEU A 163 6.77 2.70 -12.04
CA LEU A 163 7.54 1.45 -12.05
C LEU A 163 8.40 1.31 -13.31
N ALA A 164 7.85 1.62 -14.48
CA ALA A 164 8.56 1.51 -15.75
C ALA A 164 9.83 2.37 -15.82
N GLY A 165 9.80 3.59 -15.25
CA GLY A 165 10.96 4.47 -15.19
C GLY A 165 12.08 3.92 -14.30
N ILE A 166 11.72 3.36 -13.15
CA ILE A 166 12.68 2.71 -12.23
C ILE A 166 13.30 1.46 -12.90
N GLU A 167 12.47 0.63 -13.56
CA GLU A 167 12.99 -0.55 -14.27
C GLU A 167 13.97 -0.17 -15.38
N GLN A 168 13.63 0.81 -16.21
CA GLN A 168 14.54 1.31 -17.25
C GLN A 168 15.87 1.78 -16.66
N GLY A 169 15.84 2.52 -15.53
CA GLY A 169 17.03 2.92 -14.81
C GLY A 169 17.85 1.71 -14.34
N LEU A 170 17.21 0.71 -13.73
CA LEU A 170 17.86 -0.52 -13.30
C LEU A 170 18.55 -1.24 -14.50
N ARG A 171 17.85 -1.39 -15.61
CA ARG A 171 18.40 -2.02 -16.82
C ARG A 171 19.60 -1.29 -17.37
N ARG A 172 19.60 0.06 -17.36
CA ARG A 172 20.75 0.86 -17.78
C ARG A 172 21.97 0.61 -16.89
N LEU A 173 21.79 0.60 -15.55
CA LEU A 173 22.88 0.29 -14.62
C LEU A 173 23.43 -1.12 -14.84
N LEU A 174 22.55 -2.11 -15.02
CA LEU A 174 22.97 -3.49 -15.33
C LEU A 174 23.71 -3.58 -16.66
N LYS A 175 23.26 -2.87 -17.71
CA LYS A 175 23.93 -2.85 -19.02
C LYS A 175 25.31 -2.17 -18.97
N GLN A 176 25.49 -1.17 -18.10
CA GLN A 176 26.81 -0.58 -17.87
C GLN A 176 27.79 -1.56 -17.21
N LEU A 177 27.29 -2.39 -16.28
CA LEU A 177 28.11 -3.42 -15.63
C LEU A 177 28.37 -4.63 -16.52
N HIS A 178 27.41 -4.97 -17.38
CA HIS A 178 27.40 -6.17 -18.22
C HIS A 178 26.98 -5.81 -19.65
N PRO A 179 27.86 -5.14 -20.44
CA PRO A 179 27.52 -4.68 -21.79
C PRO A 179 27.12 -5.81 -22.75
N GLU A 180 27.64 -7.02 -22.50
CA GLU A 180 27.42 -8.22 -23.32
C GLU A 180 26.08 -8.90 -23.08
N LEU A 181 25.37 -8.61 -21.99
CA LEU A 181 24.15 -9.31 -21.62
C LEU A 181 22.93 -8.71 -22.31
N ASP A 182 22.08 -9.61 -22.83
CA ASP A 182 20.71 -9.28 -23.22
C ASP A 182 19.76 -9.55 -22.06
N PHE A 183 19.01 -8.52 -21.69
CA PHE A 183 18.01 -8.62 -20.63
C PHE A 183 16.64 -8.96 -21.22
N PRO A 184 15.79 -9.66 -20.45
CA PRO A 184 14.40 -9.92 -20.87
C PRO A 184 13.72 -8.64 -21.31
N SER A 185 12.95 -8.70 -22.40
CA SER A 185 12.35 -7.50 -22.99
C SER A 185 11.26 -6.88 -22.11
N ASP A 186 10.63 -7.66 -21.23
CA ASP A 186 9.55 -7.21 -20.37
C ASP A 186 9.27 -8.19 -19.21
N PRO A 187 10.05 -8.18 -18.11
CA PRO A 187 9.72 -9.02 -16.98
C PRO A 187 8.64 -8.38 -16.13
N GLY A 188 7.40 -8.67 -16.42
CA GLY A 188 6.27 -8.36 -15.56
C GLY A 188 5.50 -7.08 -15.84
N LEU A 189 5.96 -6.20 -16.75
CA LEU A 189 5.16 -5.04 -17.16
C LEU A 189 3.95 -5.45 -18.03
N ALA A 190 4.02 -6.59 -18.71
CA ALA A 190 2.90 -7.15 -19.47
C ALA A 190 1.68 -7.51 -18.59
N HIS A 191 1.89 -7.71 -17.28
CA HIS A 191 0.84 -7.99 -16.30
C HIS A 191 0.57 -6.79 -15.38
N ALA A 192 1.40 -5.74 -15.44
CA ALA A 192 1.05 -4.47 -14.84
C ALA A 192 -0.07 -3.86 -15.69
N PRO A 193 -1.21 -3.50 -15.09
CA PRO A 193 -2.20 -2.73 -15.82
C PRO A 193 -1.48 -1.52 -16.43
N SER A 194 -1.76 -1.30 -17.73
CA SER A 194 -1.11 -0.32 -18.60
C SER A 194 -0.70 0.95 -17.86
N PRO A 195 0.51 1.48 -18.09
CA PRO A 195 0.88 2.77 -17.51
C PRO A 195 -0.14 3.80 -17.98
N ALA A 196 -0.96 4.25 -17.05
CA ALA A 196 -1.84 5.37 -17.32
C ALA A 196 -0.95 6.57 -17.67
N PRO A 197 -1.14 7.22 -18.81
CA PRO A 197 -0.34 8.39 -19.13
C PRO A 197 -0.75 9.52 -18.18
N THR A 198 0.25 10.05 -17.49
CA THR A 198 0.51 11.49 -17.18
C THR A 198 -0.63 12.46 -16.77
N ALA A 199 -1.89 12.08 -16.72
CA ALA A 199 -2.85 12.83 -15.94
C ALA A 199 -2.86 12.24 -14.53
N LYS A 200 -2.43 13.02 -13.56
CA LYS A 200 -2.51 12.72 -12.14
C LYS A 200 -3.96 12.36 -11.83
N ALA A 201 -4.29 11.07 -11.86
CA ALA A 201 -5.56 10.62 -11.32
C ALA A 201 -5.62 11.14 -9.88
N PRO A 202 -6.73 11.72 -9.42
CA PRO A 202 -6.85 12.10 -8.02
C PRO A 202 -6.48 10.87 -7.19
N GLY A 203 -5.54 11.02 -6.27
CA GLY A 203 -5.06 9.93 -5.41
C GLY A 203 -6.21 9.27 -4.66
N ALA A 204 -6.00 8.05 -4.19
CA ALA A 204 -6.96 7.35 -3.37
C ALA A 204 -7.41 8.23 -2.19
N ARG A 205 -8.70 8.24 -1.88
CA ARG A 205 -9.23 8.95 -0.73
C ARG A 205 -9.23 8.03 0.48
N VAL A 206 -8.38 8.36 1.44
CA VAL A 206 -8.28 7.64 2.71
C VAL A 206 -9.24 8.26 3.71
N VAL A 207 -10.17 7.46 4.22
CA VAL A 207 -11.20 7.86 5.19
C VAL A 207 -10.94 7.14 6.50
N PRO A 208 -10.23 7.76 7.46
CA PRO A 208 -9.91 7.15 8.74
C PRO A 208 -11.13 7.07 9.66
N LEU A 209 -11.16 6.05 10.52
CA LEU A 209 -12.18 5.87 11.54
C LEU A 209 -11.62 5.94 12.97
N GLY A 210 -10.33 6.12 13.14
CA GLY A 210 -9.72 6.36 14.45
C GLY A 210 -9.95 7.80 14.93
N VAL A 211 -10.36 7.97 16.18
CA VAL A 211 -10.69 9.31 16.74
C VAL A 211 -9.51 10.28 16.78
N THR A 212 -8.28 9.77 16.76
CA THR A 212 -7.07 10.61 16.68
C THR A 212 -6.85 11.20 15.28
N LEU A 213 -7.47 10.61 14.27
CA LEU A 213 -7.29 10.95 12.85
C LEU A 213 -8.50 11.69 12.27
N VAL A 214 -9.69 11.48 12.86
CA VAL A 214 -10.94 12.09 12.37
C VAL A 214 -11.09 13.51 12.93
N ARG A 215 -11.22 14.47 12.04
CA ARG A 215 -11.40 15.90 12.42
C ARG A 215 -12.83 16.39 12.27
N GLU A 216 -13.65 15.69 11.51
CA GLU A 216 -15.03 16.08 11.20
C GLU A 216 -15.98 14.87 11.24
N GLY A 217 -17.27 15.16 11.41
CA GLY A 217 -18.32 14.13 11.41
C GLY A 217 -18.59 13.51 12.78
N PRO A 218 -19.42 12.44 12.82
CA PRO A 218 -19.92 11.85 14.07
C PRO A 218 -18.85 11.27 15.00
N LEU A 219 -17.67 10.92 14.46
CA LEU A 219 -16.55 10.40 15.23
C LEU A 219 -15.69 11.51 15.87
N ALA A 220 -15.78 12.74 15.37
CA ALA A 220 -15.04 13.86 15.95
C ALA A 220 -15.54 14.13 17.37
N GLY A 221 -14.64 14.06 18.36
CA GLY A 221 -14.98 14.24 19.76
C GLY A 221 -15.60 13.03 20.46
N ALA A 222 -15.69 11.87 19.79
CA ALA A 222 -16.11 10.63 20.42
C ALA A 222 -15.12 10.20 21.51
N THR A 223 -15.62 9.59 22.61
CA THR A 223 -14.79 9.17 23.74
C THR A 223 -14.10 7.84 23.43
N PRO A 224 -12.76 7.78 23.36
CA PRO A 224 -12.06 6.52 23.10
C PRO A 224 -12.26 5.49 24.21
N GLY A 225 -12.25 4.19 23.81
CA GLY A 225 -12.26 3.07 24.73
C GLY A 225 -13.60 2.78 25.40
N ARG A 226 -14.65 3.57 25.13
CA ARG A 226 -15.98 3.39 25.71
C ARG A 226 -17.01 3.14 24.61
N ALA A 227 -17.77 2.05 24.75
CA ALA A 227 -18.91 1.78 23.89
C ALA A 227 -19.96 2.88 24.04
N GLN A 228 -20.37 3.47 22.93
CA GLN A 228 -21.33 4.56 22.90
C GLN A 228 -22.25 4.44 21.69
N PRO A 229 -23.51 4.87 21.81
CA PRO A 229 -24.45 4.83 20.72
C PRO A 229 -24.15 5.96 19.73
N PHE A 230 -24.20 5.61 18.44
CA PHE A 230 -24.22 6.54 17.34
C PHE A 230 -25.58 6.44 16.67
N THR A 231 -26.29 7.55 16.64
CA THR A 231 -27.60 7.64 16.00
C THR A 231 -27.46 8.29 14.64
N ALA A 232 -28.02 7.67 13.62
CA ALA A 232 -28.02 8.24 12.30
C ALA A 232 -28.91 9.49 12.25
N GLN A 233 -28.33 10.66 12.33
CA GLN A 233 -28.92 11.84 11.69
C GLN A 233 -28.67 11.81 10.17
N PHE A 234 -28.22 10.67 9.66
CA PHE A 234 -27.94 10.44 8.26
C PHE A 234 -29.25 10.11 7.53
N ARG A 235 -29.88 11.13 7.03
CA ARG A 235 -30.88 10.98 5.97
C ARG A 235 -30.11 10.68 4.69
N PHE A 236 -30.10 9.41 4.30
CA PHE A 236 -29.25 8.79 3.29
C PHE A 236 -29.15 9.49 1.93
N GLN A 237 -30.03 10.43 1.63
CA GLN A 237 -30.15 10.97 0.28
C GLN A 237 -29.79 12.45 0.15
N VAL A 238 -29.62 13.21 1.20
CA VAL A 238 -29.52 14.69 1.08
C VAL A 238 -28.42 15.36 1.90
N GLU A 239 -27.99 14.83 3.05
CA GLU A 239 -27.19 15.57 4.02
C GLU A 239 -25.83 14.98 4.37
N GLY A 240 -25.49 13.77 3.94
CA GLY A 240 -24.20 13.15 4.19
C GLY A 240 -23.10 13.78 3.34
N ARG A 241 -22.04 14.26 3.99
CA ARG A 241 -20.83 14.67 3.26
C ARG A 241 -20.14 13.46 2.65
N ALA A 242 -19.73 13.56 1.41
CA ALA A 242 -18.88 12.55 0.79
C ALA A 242 -17.58 12.40 1.58
N TYR A 243 -17.10 11.15 1.69
CA TYR A 243 -15.86 10.78 2.39
C TYR A 243 -15.84 11.06 3.90
N VAL A 244 -17.00 11.19 4.53
CA VAL A 244 -17.16 11.23 5.99
C VAL A 244 -17.82 9.93 6.45
N PRO A 245 -17.20 9.16 7.38
CA PRO A 245 -17.79 7.93 7.87
C PRO A 245 -18.87 8.21 8.90
N TYR A 246 -20.01 7.54 8.76
CA TYR A 246 -21.17 7.65 9.66
C TYR A 246 -21.43 6.29 10.35
N PRO A 247 -20.93 6.06 11.56
CA PRO A 247 -21.31 4.90 12.34
C PRO A 247 -22.78 5.03 12.81
N VAL A 248 -23.46 3.90 12.85
CA VAL A 248 -24.84 3.76 13.37
C VAL A 248 -24.85 2.57 14.28
N GLY A 249 -25.53 2.65 15.41
CA GLY A 249 -25.61 1.60 16.40
C GLY A 249 -24.63 1.77 17.55
N LEU A 250 -24.11 0.69 18.11
CA LEU A 250 -23.24 0.70 19.28
C LEU A 250 -21.78 0.39 18.89
N TRP A 251 -20.91 1.37 19.06
CA TRP A 251 -19.51 1.27 18.67
C TRP A 251 -18.58 1.77 19.78
N THR A 252 -17.38 1.21 19.84
CA THR A 252 -16.29 1.64 20.72
C THR A 252 -15.22 2.34 19.86
N PRO A 253 -15.13 3.66 19.90
CA PRO A 253 -14.06 4.40 19.23
C PRO A 253 -12.69 4.07 19.82
N GLY A 254 -11.68 3.94 18.97
CA GLY A 254 -10.28 3.73 19.33
C GLY A 254 -9.38 4.76 18.64
N GLY A 255 -8.09 4.78 18.97
CA GLY A 255 -7.11 5.68 18.34
C GLY A 255 -6.99 5.46 16.83
N GLU A 256 -6.93 4.21 16.41
CA GLU A 256 -6.70 3.80 15.01
C GLU A 256 -7.93 3.27 14.27
N GLY A 257 -9.09 3.22 14.90
CA GLY A 257 -10.31 2.68 14.30
C GLY A 257 -11.49 2.67 15.26
N ILE A 258 -12.59 2.12 14.81
CA ILE A 258 -13.82 1.97 15.59
C ILE A 258 -14.23 0.50 15.63
N THR A 259 -14.49 -0.01 16.83
CA THR A 259 -14.81 -1.42 17.05
C THR A 259 -16.32 -1.61 17.30
N ALA A 260 -16.92 -2.55 16.60
CA ALA A 260 -18.32 -2.92 16.81
C ALA A 260 -18.51 -3.51 18.21
N ALA A 261 -19.32 -2.84 19.03
CA ALA A 261 -19.72 -3.34 20.35
C ALA A 261 -20.96 -4.25 20.27
N ARG A 262 -21.65 -4.24 19.13
CA ARG A 262 -22.79 -5.08 18.80
C ARG A 262 -22.71 -5.49 17.33
N GLY A 263 -23.29 -6.63 16.95
CA GLY A 263 -23.49 -7.05 15.58
C GLY A 263 -24.92 -6.83 15.09
N GLY A 264 -25.16 -7.12 13.81
CA GLY A 264 -26.46 -7.11 13.17
C GLY A 264 -26.74 -5.89 12.30
N ALA A 265 -27.83 -5.97 11.53
CA ALA A 265 -28.15 -5.02 10.46
C ALA A 265 -28.34 -3.55 10.93
N GLU A 266 -28.67 -3.34 12.20
CA GLU A 266 -28.82 -2.00 12.79
C GLU A 266 -27.50 -1.41 13.30
N ASN A 267 -26.39 -2.14 13.15
CA ASN A 267 -25.06 -1.71 13.56
C ASN A 267 -24.15 -1.68 12.33
N PHE A 268 -23.95 -0.52 11.73
CA PHE A 268 -23.20 -0.37 10.49
C PHE A 268 -22.41 0.91 10.43
N ILE A 269 -21.46 0.98 9.51
CA ILE A 269 -20.79 2.20 9.08
C ILE A 269 -21.26 2.50 7.68
N ALA A 270 -21.76 3.72 7.47
CA ALA A 270 -22.12 4.24 6.15
C ALA A 270 -21.05 5.21 5.65
N LEU A 271 -20.74 5.13 4.36
CA LEU A 271 -19.87 6.06 3.65
C LEU A 271 -20.48 6.43 2.32
N ARG A 272 -20.63 7.73 2.07
CA ARG A 272 -20.94 8.29 0.74
C ARG A 272 -19.64 8.58 0.01
N TYR A 273 -19.54 8.15 -1.24
CA TYR A 273 -18.35 8.36 -2.06
C TYR A 273 -18.71 8.48 -3.55
N ASP A 274 -17.88 9.18 -4.28
CA ASP A 274 -18.00 9.25 -5.75
C ASP A 274 -17.24 8.07 -6.36
N ALA A 275 -17.62 7.70 -7.57
CA ALA A 275 -17.07 6.63 -8.39
C ALA A 275 -15.70 6.08 -7.98
N GLY A 276 -15.60 4.78 -7.85
CA GLY A 276 -14.33 4.14 -7.54
C GLY A 276 -14.48 2.76 -6.92
N ALA A 277 -13.35 2.10 -6.73
CA ALA A 277 -13.26 0.87 -5.96
C ALA A 277 -13.17 1.19 -4.46
N LEU A 278 -13.86 0.40 -3.63
CA LEU A 278 -13.81 0.54 -2.18
C LEU A 278 -12.99 -0.59 -1.57
N TRP A 279 -12.05 -0.18 -0.73
CA TRP A 279 -11.26 -1.04 0.13
C TRP A 279 -11.50 -0.68 1.59
N ALA A 280 -11.28 -1.65 2.48
CA ALA A 280 -11.39 -1.44 3.91
C ALA A 280 -10.26 -2.16 4.66
N VAL A 281 -9.61 -1.47 5.57
CA VAL A 281 -8.70 -2.11 6.54
C VAL A 281 -9.54 -2.54 7.73
N LEU A 282 -9.66 -3.84 7.88
CA LEU A 282 -10.51 -4.49 8.88
C LEU A 282 -9.68 -5.44 9.74
N SER A 283 -10.01 -5.52 11.02
CA SER A 283 -9.46 -6.52 11.93
C SER A 283 -10.55 -7.14 12.80
N PRO A 284 -10.59 -8.48 12.91
CA PRO A 284 -11.45 -9.15 13.85
C PRO A 284 -10.80 -9.15 15.24
N ARG A 285 -11.54 -9.52 16.28
CA ARG A 285 -10.91 -9.91 17.54
C ARG A 285 -9.99 -11.11 17.30
N GLN A 286 -8.87 -11.15 18.00
CA GLN A 286 -7.86 -12.21 17.82
C GLN A 286 -8.50 -13.61 17.90
N GLY A 287 -8.26 -14.43 16.87
CA GLY A 287 -8.77 -15.81 16.77
C GLY A 287 -10.23 -15.93 16.33
N GLU A 288 -10.91 -14.82 16.08
CA GLU A 288 -12.30 -14.81 15.61
C GLU A 288 -12.37 -14.58 14.09
N THR A 289 -13.45 -15.03 13.49
CA THR A 289 -13.85 -14.69 12.12
C THR A 289 -15.20 -14.00 12.18
N VAL A 290 -15.30 -12.85 11.55
CA VAL A 290 -16.53 -12.04 11.52
C VAL A 290 -16.95 -11.81 10.08
N ARG A 291 -18.20 -12.12 9.78
CA ARG A 291 -18.81 -11.74 8.51
C ARG A 291 -19.25 -10.29 8.57
N VAL A 292 -18.92 -9.54 7.53
CA VAL A 292 -19.31 -8.14 7.35
C VAL A 292 -20.21 -8.05 6.14
N TRP A 293 -21.47 -7.78 6.35
CA TRP A 293 -22.46 -7.58 5.30
C TRP A 293 -22.20 -6.27 4.59
N VAL A 294 -22.31 -6.28 3.27
CA VAL A 294 -22.02 -5.12 2.42
C VAL A 294 -23.25 -4.76 1.60
N LEU A 295 -23.78 -3.58 1.79
CA LEU A 295 -24.80 -3.01 0.91
C LEU A 295 -24.23 -1.78 0.20
N ARG A 296 -24.65 -1.56 -1.03
CA ARG A 296 -24.43 -0.33 -1.77
C ARG A 296 -25.77 0.18 -2.27
N ASP A 297 -26.09 1.43 -1.95
CA ASP A 297 -27.37 2.09 -2.30
C ASP A 297 -28.58 1.26 -1.81
N ASP A 298 -28.45 0.70 -0.59
CA ASP A 298 -29.44 -0.18 0.08
C ASP A 298 -29.73 -1.52 -0.62
N HIS A 299 -28.87 -1.94 -1.57
CA HIS A 299 -28.96 -3.21 -2.27
C HIS A 299 -27.70 -4.06 -2.02
N TRP A 300 -27.87 -5.38 -2.06
CA TRP A 300 -26.72 -6.29 -2.11
C TRP A 300 -25.91 -6.05 -3.38
N LEU A 301 -24.59 -6.23 -3.30
CA LEU A 301 -23.73 -6.08 -4.46
C LEU A 301 -24.07 -7.13 -5.52
N SER A 302 -24.14 -6.73 -6.77
CA SER A 302 -24.18 -7.65 -7.91
C SER A 302 -22.83 -8.35 -8.10
N ALA A 303 -22.80 -9.48 -8.80
CA ALA A 303 -21.57 -10.27 -8.97
C ALA A 303 -20.42 -9.51 -9.64
N ASP A 304 -20.73 -8.59 -10.56
CA ASP A 304 -19.78 -7.70 -11.24
C ASP A 304 -19.26 -6.57 -10.34
N ALA A 305 -19.99 -6.25 -9.28
CA ALA A 305 -19.65 -5.21 -8.32
C ALA A 305 -18.81 -5.71 -7.13
N LEU A 306 -18.67 -7.03 -6.97
CA LEU A 306 -17.90 -7.60 -5.86
C LEU A 306 -16.42 -7.27 -5.97
N GLY A 307 -15.82 -6.75 -4.89
CA GLY A 307 -14.38 -6.74 -4.71
C GLY A 307 -13.83 -8.16 -4.60
N ALA A 308 -12.52 -8.32 -4.73
CA ALA A 308 -11.88 -9.63 -4.72
C ALA A 308 -12.09 -10.43 -3.40
N ASP A 309 -12.33 -9.74 -2.28
CA ASP A 309 -12.59 -10.35 -0.98
C ASP A 309 -14.09 -10.47 -0.66
N ALA A 310 -14.96 -9.87 -1.48
CA ALA A 310 -16.40 -9.95 -1.28
C ALA A 310 -17.00 -11.18 -1.96
N ARG A 311 -18.06 -11.72 -1.37
CA ARG A 311 -18.77 -12.93 -1.82
C ARG A 311 -20.27 -12.74 -1.70
N LEU A 312 -21.03 -13.58 -2.39
CA LEU A 312 -22.48 -13.75 -2.17
C LEU A 312 -22.72 -15.02 -1.37
N ASP A 313 -23.66 -14.96 -0.46
CA ASP A 313 -24.17 -16.17 0.20
C ASP A 313 -25.19 -16.91 -0.69
N GLY A 314 -25.76 -18.00 -0.17
CA GLY A 314 -26.77 -18.80 -0.89
C GLY A 314 -28.08 -18.07 -1.16
N GLN A 315 -28.31 -16.89 -0.59
CA GLN A 315 -29.50 -16.05 -0.78
C GLN A 315 -29.19 -14.78 -1.59
N GLY A 316 -27.94 -14.62 -2.06
CA GLY A 316 -27.49 -13.48 -2.83
C GLY A 316 -27.09 -12.27 -1.98
N ALA A 317 -26.97 -12.40 -0.66
CA ALA A 317 -26.48 -11.34 0.20
C ALA A 317 -24.95 -11.21 0.12
N SER A 318 -24.44 -10.00 -0.10
CA SER A 318 -23.02 -9.76 -0.24
C SER A 318 -22.33 -9.53 1.10
N TYR A 319 -21.16 -10.14 1.28
CA TYR A 319 -20.37 -10.04 2.51
C TYR A 319 -18.88 -10.17 2.26
N VAL A 320 -18.09 -9.69 3.23
CA VAL A 320 -16.66 -9.96 3.37
C VAL A 320 -16.45 -10.79 4.63
N GLU A 321 -15.65 -11.86 4.53
CA GLU A 321 -15.27 -12.68 5.68
C GLU A 321 -13.92 -12.18 6.23
N VAL A 322 -13.96 -11.65 7.45
CA VAL A 322 -12.81 -11.05 8.12
C VAL A 322 -12.26 -12.01 9.16
N SER A 323 -11.16 -12.68 8.86
CA SER A 323 -10.49 -13.65 9.72
C SER A 323 -9.12 -13.18 10.23
N GLU A 324 -8.59 -12.11 9.66
CA GLU A 324 -7.28 -11.55 10.02
C GLU A 324 -7.24 -10.03 9.80
N PRO A 325 -6.36 -9.30 10.51
CA PRO A 325 -6.13 -7.88 10.22
C PRO A 325 -5.47 -7.71 8.86
N ARG A 326 -6.12 -7.02 7.92
CA ARG A 326 -5.58 -6.66 6.61
C ARG A 326 -6.46 -5.71 5.82
N LEU A 327 -5.98 -5.33 4.64
CA LEU A 327 -6.75 -4.66 3.61
C LEU A 327 -7.66 -5.67 2.89
N TYR A 328 -8.93 -5.31 2.71
CA TYR A 328 -9.96 -6.09 2.01
C TYR A 328 -10.51 -5.29 0.83
N ALA A 329 -10.56 -5.92 -0.34
CA ALA A 329 -11.23 -5.38 -1.52
C ALA A 329 -12.74 -5.62 -1.41
N VAL A 330 -13.51 -4.57 -1.13
CA VAL A 330 -14.95 -4.68 -0.80
C VAL A 330 -15.82 -4.56 -2.05
N CYS A 331 -15.66 -3.46 -2.80
CA CYS A 331 -16.42 -3.22 -4.02
C CYS A 331 -15.48 -2.92 -5.18
N ARG A 332 -15.83 -3.40 -6.37
CA ARG A 332 -15.20 -2.96 -7.60
C ARG A 332 -15.65 -1.55 -7.96
N GLU A 333 -14.86 -0.93 -8.81
CA GLU A 333 -15.16 0.36 -9.40
C GLU A 333 -16.52 0.37 -10.07
N GLN A 334 -17.31 1.41 -9.78
CA GLN A 334 -18.50 1.79 -10.54
C GLN A 334 -18.57 3.29 -10.65
N ALA A 335 -19.08 3.76 -11.78
CA ALA A 335 -19.28 5.19 -12.02
C ALA A 335 -20.51 5.70 -11.24
N GLY A 336 -20.40 6.90 -10.70
CA GLY A 336 -21.50 7.58 -10.01
C GLY A 336 -21.25 7.71 -8.50
N GLU A 337 -22.15 8.42 -7.86
CA GLU A 337 -22.16 8.60 -6.42
C GLU A 337 -22.87 7.41 -5.75
N HIS A 338 -22.26 6.85 -4.73
CA HIS A 338 -22.75 5.67 -4.03
C HIS A 338 -22.72 5.85 -2.51
N VAL A 339 -23.57 5.12 -1.82
CA VAL A 339 -23.52 4.94 -0.36
C VAL A 339 -23.27 3.47 -0.06
N VAL A 340 -22.12 3.16 0.57
CA VAL A 340 -21.86 1.83 1.08
C VAL A 340 -22.23 1.74 2.56
N LYS A 341 -22.72 0.57 2.98
CA LYS A 341 -22.92 0.20 4.37
C LYS A 341 -22.15 -1.08 4.68
N LEU A 342 -21.34 -1.03 5.73
CA LEU A 342 -20.62 -2.20 6.27
C LEU A 342 -21.21 -2.57 7.62
N SER A 343 -21.86 -3.73 7.71
CA SER A 343 -22.55 -4.20 8.90
C SER A 343 -21.92 -5.48 9.43
N PRO A 344 -21.22 -5.46 10.58
CA PRO A 344 -20.65 -6.66 11.17
C PRO A 344 -21.75 -7.58 11.71
N GLU A 345 -21.65 -8.88 11.43
CA GLU A 345 -22.60 -9.88 11.95
C GLU A 345 -22.50 -10.05 13.47
N ALA A 346 -21.29 -9.88 14.02
CA ALA A 346 -20.98 -10.05 15.44
C ALA A 346 -20.18 -8.86 15.99
N PRO A 347 -20.12 -8.64 17.32
CA PRO A 347 -19.24 -7.65 17.93
C PRO A 347 -17.77 -8.04 17.76
N GLY A 348 -16.86 -7.07 17.93
CA GLY A 348 -15.41 -7.29 17.92
C GLY A 348 -14.71 -6.99 16.60
N LEU A 349 -15.45 -6.70 15.52
CA LEU A 349 -14.84 -6.17 14.30
C LEU A 349 -14.36 -4.74 14.53
N THR A 350 -13.12 -4.45 14.17
CA THR A 350 -12.60 -3.08 14.07
C THR A 350 -12.50 -2.66 12.62
N VAL A 351 -13.03 -1.49 12.30
CA VAL A 351 -12.84 -0.81 11.01
C VAL A 351 -11.85 0.33 11.24
N HIS A 352 -10.70 0.26 10.59
CA HIS A 352 -9.61 1.22 10.74
C HIS A 352 -9.72 2.36 9.74
N VAL A 353 -9.82 2.01 8.47
CA VAL A 353 -9.88 2.97 7.36
C VAL A 353 -10.70 2.41 6.22
N LEU A 354 -11.40 3.28 5.52
CA LEU A 354 -12.00 3.02 4.22
C LEU A 354 -11.19 3.78 3.17
N ILE A 355 -10.86 3.11 2.07
CA ILE A 355 -10.07 3.69 0.98
C ILE A 355 -10.91 3.63 -0.27
N VAL A 356 -11.15 4.79 -0.87
CA VAL A 356 -11.84 4.90 -2.16
C VAL A 356 -10.81 5.24 -3.22
N GLU A 357 -10.61 4.33 -4.15
CA GLU A 357 -9.80 4.58 -5.33
C GLU A 357 -10.71 5.15 -6.42
N PRO A 358 -10.37 6.34 -6.96
CA PRO A 358 -11.17 6.92 -8.03
C PRO A 358 -11.19 6.01 -9.25
N ALA A 359 -12.30 6.06 -9.97
CA ALA A 359 -12.43 5.39 -11.25
C ALA A 359 -11.30 5.81 -12.19
N ASP A 360 -10.66 4.83 -12.82
CA ASP A 360 -9.72 5.13 -13.90
C ASP A 360 -10.51 5.83 -15.01
N ALA A 361 -10.26 7.12 -15.24
CA ALA A 361 -10.96 7.94 -16.22
C ALA A 361 -10.84 7.42 -17.67
N ARG A 362 -10.28 6.22 -17.86
CA ARG A 362 -9.95 5.57 -19.13
C ARG A 362 -10.33 4.10 -19.25
N ALA A 363 -11.05 3.52 -18.31
CA ALA A 363 -11.72 2.26 -18.60
C ALA A 363 -12.65 2.55 -19.80
N PRO A 364 -12.55 1.84 -20.94
CA PRO A 364 -13.49 2.03 -22.03
C PRO A 364 -14.88 1.79 -21.46
N ARG A 365 -15.74 2.80 -21.56
CA ARG A 365 -17.16 2.61 -21.35
C ARG A 365 -17.58 1.71 -22.52
N ASP A 366 -17.75 0.42 -22.25
CA ASP A 366 -18.39 -0.46 -23.21
C ASP A 366 -19.75 0.14 -23.55
N PRO A 367 -20.09 0.18 -24.85
CA PRO A 367 -21.28 0.85 -25.37
C PRO A 367 -22.58 0.22 -24.90
#